data_208109fb89a9cd6549b37b7171cfc189
#
_entry.id   208109fb89a9cd6549b37b7171cfc189
#
_cell.length_a   1.000
_cell.length_b   1.000
_cell.length_c   1.000
_cell.angle_alpha   90.00
_cell.angle_beta   90.00
_cell.angle_gamma   90.00
#
_symmetry.space_group_name_H-M   'P 1'
#
loop_
_entity.id
_entity.type
_entity.pdbx_description
1 polymer ?
#
loop_
_entity_poly.entity_id
_entity_poly.type
_entity_poly.pdbx_seq_one_letter_code
_entity_poly.pdbx_strand_id
1 'polypeptide(L)'
;MNEVLKIEHLSHIYSVGSPFEKKAVDDVSFSAQRGEFIGLIGHTGSGKSTLIQHFNGLLKPTSGKIYINGEDIFQSKEMTRAARFAVGLVFQYPEYQLFEETVYADVAFGPKNMGLDKDEIDRRVRENCRIVGLSEDVLDKSPFELSGGQKRRVALAGIFAMEPEVMVLDEPMAGLDPAGCADVFRFIKEYHEKHGTTILFVTHSMEYAAQMSERIIVMDHGHILMDGTPAEVFARSEELIEAGLDVPQVTRVFLELKKRGVPVDPSVYTVEQAVAQLKKLKGGCAKC
;
A
#
# COMPACT_ATOMS: atom_id res chain seq x y z
N MET A 1 -8.22 -10.85 19.78
CA MET A 1 -7.17 -10.99 18.76
C MET A 1 -7.13 -9.70 18.00
N ASN A 2 -5.94 -9.14 17.77
CA ASN A 2 -5.81 -7.85 17.09
C ASN A 2 -5.51 -7.99 15.57
N GLU A 3 -5.42 -9.25 15.09
CA GLU A 3 -5.18 -9.54 13.66
C GLU A 3 -6.45 -9.28 12.84
N VAL A 4 -6.33 -8.46 11.78
CA VAL A 4 -7.42 -8.19 10.85
C VAL A 4 -7.27 -9.01 9.56
N LEU A 5 -6.04 -9.21 9.09
CA LEU A 5 -5.70 -10.02 7.92
C LEU A 5 -4.65 -11.06 8.33
N LYS A 6 -4.87 -12.33 7.94
CA LYS A 6 -3.88 -13.40 8.13
C LYS A 6 -3.79 -14.25 6.87
N ILE A 7 -2.58 -14.57 6.48
CA ILE A 7 -2.24 -15.39 5.33
C ILE A 7 -1.44 -16.57 5.80
N GLU A 8 -1.87 -17.77 5.43
CA GLU A 8 -1.21 -19.03 5.81
C GLU A 8 -0.84 -19.85 4.59
N HIS A 9 0.45 -20.06 4.38
CA HIS A 9 1.03 -20.93 3.35
C HIS A 9 0.46 -20.69 1.95
N LEU A 10 0.26 -19.39 1.59
CA LEU A 10 -0.35 -19.00 0.33
C LEU A 10 0.59 -19.27 -0.84
N SER A 11 0.10 -20.05 -1.81
CA SER A 11 0.77 -20.19 -3.10
C SER A 11 -0.20 -19.94 -4.25
N HIS A 12 0.32 -19.32 -5.30
CA HIS A 12 -0.43 -19.10 -6.54
C HIS A 12 0.39 -19.43 -7.77
N ILE A 13 -0.15 -20.33 -8.59
CA ILE A 13 0.46 -20.80 -9.84
C ILE A 13 -0.49 -20.44 -10.97
N TYR A 14 0.01 -19.62 -11.90
CA TYR A 14 -0.71 -19.34 -13.16
C TYR A 14 -0.55 -20.47 -14.14
N SER A 15 -1.59 -20.74 -14.92
CA SER A 15 -1.56 -21.69 -16.06
C SER A 15 -1.08 -23.09 -15.68
N VAL A 16 -1.55 -23.61 -14.53
CA VAL A 16 -1.20 -24.94 -14.00
C VAL A 16 -1.29 -26.01 -15.07
N GLY A 17 -0.25 -26.83 -15.20
CA GLY A 17 -0.18 -27.94 -16.15
C GLY A 17 0.04 -27.52 -17.60
N SER A 18 0.33 -26.26 -17.90
CA SER A 18 0.66 -25.77 -19.23
C SER A 18 2.16 -25.46 -19.37
N PRO A 19 2.68 -25.33 -20.61
CA PRO A 19 4.07 -24.88 -20.84
C PRO A 19 4.36 -23.45 -20.32
N PHE A 20 3.33 -22.69 -19.97
CA PHE A 20 3.41 -21.33 -19.45
C PHE A 20 3.16 -21.29 -17.94
N GLU A 21 3.28 -22.42 -17.25
CA GLU A 21 3.13 -22.48 -15.80
C GLU A 21 4.13 -21.57 -15.13
N LYS A 22 3.62 -20.69 -14.24
CA LYS A 22 4.45 -19.75 -13.46
C LYS A 22 3.95 -19.67 -12.04
N LYS A 23 4.79 -20.07 -11.09
CA LYS A 23 4.55 -19.84 -9.67
C LYS A 23 4.84 -18.38 -9.37
N ALA A 24 3.81 -17.61 -9.06
CA ALA A 24 3.91 -16.17 -8.81
C ALA A 24 3.98 -15.83 -7.32
N VAL A 25 3.39 -16.68 -6.47
CA VAL A 25 3.48 -16.61 -5.00
C VAL A 25 3.78 -18.03 -4.52
N ASP A 26 4.70 -18.17 -3.59
CA ASP A 26 5.20 -19.45 -3.11
C ASP A 26 5.35 -19.45 -1.59
N ASP A 27 4.45 -20.14 -0.91
CA ASP A 27 4.44 -20.39 0.53
C ASP A 27 4.54 -19.13 1.40
N VAL A 28 3.77 -18.10 1.04
CA VAL A 28 3.76 -16.81 1.75
C VAL A 28 2.85 -16.91 2.98
N SER A 29 3.39 -16.52 4.15
CA SER A 29 2.65 -16.44 5.41
C SER A 29 2.99 -15.15 6.14
N PHE A 30 1.99 -14.36 6.53
CA PHE A 30 2.13 -13.20 7.41
C PHE A 30 0.76 -12.80 7.97
N SER A 31 0.76 -11.92 8.96
CA SER A 31 -0.48 -11.30 9.45
C SER A 31 -0.32 -9.78 9.55
N ALA A 32 -1.44 -9.06 9.45
CA ALA A 32 -1.52 -7.63 9.68
C ALA A 32 -2.41 -7.33 10.89
N GLN A 33 -1.94 -6.46 11.77
CA GLN A 33 -2.69 -6.02 12.94
C GLN A 33 -3.62 -4.85 12.58
N ARG A 34 -4.70 -4.68 13.36
CA ARG A 34 -5.59 -3.52 13.17
C ARG A 34 -4.83 -2.22 13.35
N GLY A 35 -5.02 -1.30 12.41
CA GLY A 35 -4.39 0.01 12.42
C GLY A 35 -2.90 0.00 12.08
N GLU A 36 -2.32 -1.12 11.66
CA GLU A 36 -0.92 -1.21 11.24
C GLU A 36 -0.73 -0.60 9.83
N PHE A 37 0.36 0.12 9.63
CA PHE A 37 0.76 0.63 8.32
C PHE A 37 1.95 -0.18 7.79
N ILE A 38 1.68 -1.08 6.83
CA ILE A 38 2.66 -2.03 6.28
C ILE A 38 3.08 -1.60 4.87
N GLY A 39 4.38 -1.47 4.64
CA GLY A 39 4.96 -1.33 3.32
C GLY A 39 5.22 -2.71 2.70
N LEU A 40 4.74 -2.94 1.48
CA LEU A 40 5.05 -4.13 0.70
C LEU A 40 5.95 -3.74 -0.47
N ILE A 41 7.22 -4.08 -0.39
CA ILE A 41 8.22 -3.76 -1.41
C ILE A 41 8.77 -5.01 -2.09
N GLY A 42 9.39 -4.83 -3.25
CA GLY A 42 9.97 -5.92 -4.04
C GLY A 42 10.16 -5.48 -5.48
N HIS A 43 11.03 -6.13 -6.24
CA HIS A 43 11.22 -5.84 -7.67
C HIS A 43 9.97 -6.16 -8.51
N THR A 44 9.94 -5.66 -9.76
CA THR A 44 8.88 -6.02 -10.71
C THR A 44 8.90 -7.52 -10.96
N GLY A 45 7.72 -8.16 -10.81
CA GLY A 45 7.60 -9.61 -10.97
C GLY A 45 7.90 -10.44 -9.71
N SER A 46 8.16 -9.81 -8.55
CA SER A 46 8.35 -10.52 -7.27
C SER A 46 7.08 -11.15 -6.69
N GLY A 47 5.90 -10.89 -7.30
CA GLY A 47 4.63 -11.50 -6.87
C GLY A 47 3.68 -10.58 -6.09
N LYS A 48 4.07 -9.32 -5.80
CA LYS A 48 3.27 -8.38 -4.99
C LYS A 48 1.84 -8.20 -5.50
N SER A 49 1.66 -7.80 -6.77
CA SER A 49 0.32 -7.57 -7.33
C SER A 49 -0.52 -8.85 -7.39
N THR A 50 0.11 -10.02 -7.56
CA THR A 50 -0.60 -11.30 -7.43
C THR A 50 -1.02 -11.53 -5.98
N LEU A 51 -0.13 -11.31 -5.03
CA LEU A 51 -0.39 -11.50 -3.60
C LEU A 51 -1.58 -10.66 -3.12
N ILE A 52 -1.56 -9.34 -3.39
CA ILE A 52 -2.61 -8.43 -2.91
C ILE A 52 -3.99 -8.71 -3.49
N GLN A 53 -4.09 -9.23 -4.70
CA GLN A 53 -5.37 -9.61 -5.33
C GLN A 53 -6.06 -10.79 -4.66
N HIS A 54 -5.36 -11.54 -3.83
CA HIS A 54 -5.97 -12.61 -3.04
C HIS A 54 -6.71 -12.08 -1.81
N PHE A 55 -6.30 -10.93 -1.26
CA PHE A 55 -6.81 -10.45 0.03
C PHE A 55 -8.31 -10.13 0.02
N ASN A 56 -8.85 -9.71 -1.12
CA ASN A 56 -10.28 -9.46 -1.30
C ASN A 56 -10.98 -10.52 -2.18
N GLY A 57 -10.31 -11.64 -2.42
CA GLY A 57 -10.86 -12.75 -3.21
C GLY A 57 -11.03 -12.47 -4.70
N LEU A 58 -10.27 -11.53 -5.29
CA LEU A 58 -10.18 -11.37 -6.75
C LEU A 58 -9.46 -12.56 -7.38
N LEU A 59 -8.39 -13.03 -6.75
CA LEU A 59 -7.74 -14.28 -7.09
C LEU A 59 -8.00 -15.33 -6.01
N LYS A 60 -8.19 -16.57 -6.43
CA LYS A 60 -8.24 -17.72 -5.54
C LYS A 60 -6.85 -18.38 -5.50
N PRO A 61 -6.29 -18.66 -4.33
CA PRO A 61 -4.98 -19.29 -4.22
C PRO A 61 -5.01 -20.72 -4.75
N THR A 62 -3.86 -21.21 -5.23
CA THR A 62 -3.68 -22.62 -5.59
C THR A 62 -3.59 -23.48 -4.33
N SER A 63 -2.97 -22.97 -3.28
CA SER A 63 -2.93 -23.57 -1.93
C SER A 63 -2.80 -22.49 -0.86
N GLY A 64 -3.03 -22.87 0.40
CA GLY A 64 -3.02 -21.96 1.54
C GLY A 64 -4.37 -21.34 1.83
N LYS A 65 -4.42 -20.44 2.82
CA LYS A 65 -5.66 -19.83 3.31
C LYS A 65 -5.46 -18.35 3.61
N ILE A 66 -6.57 -17.62 3.54
CA ILE A 66 -6.64 -16.20 3.86
C ILE A 66 -7.79 -15.99 4.82
N TYR A 67 -7.50 -15.29 5.90
CA TYR A 67 -8.48 -15.00 6.93
C TYR A 67 -8.62 -13.48 7.07
N ILE A 68 -9.87 -13.02 7.12
CA ILE A 68 -10.24 -11.68 7.55
C ILE A 68 -11.01 -11.83 8.85
N ASN A 69 -10.56 -11.13 9.90
CA ASN A 69 -11.16 -11.24 11.24
C ASN A 69 -11.25 -12.69 11.77
N GLY A 70 -10.31 -13.55 11.37
CA GLY A 70 -10.27 -14.96 11.75
C GLY A 70 -11.15 -15.90 10.92
N GLU A 71 -11.87 -15.40 9.91
CA GLU A 71 -12.74 -16.16 9.03
C GLU A 71 -12.10 -16.41 7.67
N ASP A 72 -12.07 -17.67 7.20
CA ASP A 72 -11.53 -18.05 5.89
C ASP A 72 -12.41 -17.47 4.78
N ILE A 73 -11.87 -16.54 3.98
CA ILE A 73 -12.63 -15.82 2.95
C ILE A 73 -13.13 -16.71 1.80
N PHE A 74 -12.59 -17.91 1.65
CA PHE A 74 -12.99 -18.87 0.62
C PHE A 74 -13.87 -20.00 1.14
N GLN A 75 -14.29 -19.95 2.43
CA GLN A 75 -15.17 -20.95 3.00
C GLN A 75 -16.56 -20.95 2.35
N SER A 76 -17.07 -19.77 1.97
CA SER A 76 -18.34 -19.62 1.24
C SER A 76 -18.32 -18.42 0.28
N LYS A 77 -19.31 -18.32 -0.60
CA LYS A 77 -19.47 -17.15 -1.50
C LYS A 77 -19.80 -15.88 -0.70
N GLU A 78 -20.54 -16.02 0.37
CA GLU A 78 -20.91 -14.93 1.27
C GLU A 78 -19.65 -14.36 1.96
N MET A 79 -18.74 -15.23 2.44
CA MET A 79 -17.47 -14.84 3.03
C MET A 79 -16.58 -14.13 2.02
N THR A 80 -16.49 -14.65 0.79
CA THR A 80 -15.75 -13.97 -0.30
C THR A 80 -16.35 -12.59 -0.61
N ARG A 81 -17.68 -12.46 -0.58
CA ARG A 81 -18.34 -11.17 -0.77
C ARG A 81 -18.06 -10.20 0.38
N ALA A 82 -18.13 -10.68 1.61
CA ALA A 82 -17.80 -9.88 2.80
C ALA A 82 -16.35 -9.37 2.76
N ALA A 83 -15.41 -10.22 2.35
CA ALA A 83 -14.00 -9.85 2.19
C ALA A 83 -13.81 -8.69 1.19
N ARG A 84 -14.61 -8.59 0.12
CA ARG A 84 -14.55 -7.47 -0.84
C ARG A 84 -14.95 -6.12 -0.27
N PHE A 85 -15.75 -6.13 0.78
CA PHE A 85 -16.12 -4.90 1.50
C PHE A 85 -15.14 -4.59 2.63
N ALA A 86 -14.63 -5.62 3.30
CA ALA A 86 -13.65 -5.48 4.38
C ALA A 86 -12.26 -5.07 3.86
N VAL A 87 -11.91 -5.46 2.62
CA VAL A 87 -10.61 -5.15 2.00
C VAL A 87 -10.81 -4.30 0.75
N GLY A 88 -10.59 -3.01 0.88
CA GLY A 88 -10.55 -2.06 -0.24
C GLY A 88 -9.22 -2.17 -1.00
N LEU A 89 -9.27 -2.33 -2.32
CA LEU A 89 -8.09 -2.43 -3.17
C LEU A 89 -8.07 -1.29 -4.19
N VAL A 90 -7.06 -0.45 -4.06
CA VAL A 90 -6.73 0.62 -5.02
C VAL A 90 -5.64 0.10 -5.94
N PHE A 91 -5.96 -0.09 -7.22
CA PHE A 91 -4.99 -0.52 -8.23
C PHE A 91 -4.11 0.63 -8.72
N GLN A 92 -3.03 0.29 -9.37
CA GLN A 92 -2.21 1.23 -10.11
C GLN A 92 -3.06 1.96 -11.16
N TYR A 93 -2.98 3.30 -11.22
CA TYR A 93 -3.81 4.15 -12.07
C TYR A 93 -5.32 3.98 -11.83
N PRO A 94 -5.82 4.21 -10.60
CA PRO A 94 -7.20 3.95 -10.23
C PRO A 94 -8.20 4.82 -11.00
N GLU A 95 -7.75 5.93 -11.58
CA GLU A 95 -8.54 6.83 -12.44
C GLU A 95 -9.11 6.15 -13.71
N TYR A 96 -8.56 5.03 -14.13
CA TYR A 96 -9.10 4.26 -15.26
C TYR A 96 -10.27 3.34 -14.88
N GLN A 97 -10.59 3.27 -13.59
CA GLN A 97 -11.69 2.43 -13.09
C GLN A 97 -13.01 3.18 -12.93
N LEU A 98 -13.03 4.49 -13.20
CA LEU A 98 -14.23 5.31 -13.16
C LEU A 98 -15.13 4.98 -14.34
N PHE A 99 -16.45 4.79 -14.09
CA PHE A 99 -17.38 4.31 -15.12
C PHE A 99 -18.80 4.89 -14.98
N GLU A 100 -19.13 5.54 -13.87
CA GLU A 100 -20.46 6.11 -13.64
C GLU A 100 -20.65 7.45 -14.34
N GLU A 101 -21.91 7.90 -14.46
CA GLU A 101 -22.27 9.14 -15.15
C GLU A 101 -21.82 10.38 -14.35
N THR A 102 -21.81 10.30 -13.03
CA THR A 102 -21.43 11.40 -12.13
C THR A 102 -20.41 10.97 -11.10
N VAL A 103 -19.62 11.92 -10.61
CA VAL A 103 -18.67 11.72 -9.51
C VAL A 103 -19.38 11.16 -8.28
N TYR A 104 -20.56 11.73 -7.95
CA TYR A 104 -21.35 11.23 -6.82
C TYR A 104 -21.73 9.75 -7.00
N ALA A 105 -22.19 9.37 -8.18
CA ALA A 105 -22.61 8.00 -8.45
C ALA A 105 -21.42 7.02 -8.35
N ASP A 106 -20.26 7.44 -8.85
CA ASP A 106 -19.02 6.62 -8.83
C ASP A 106 -18.55 6.39 -7.39
N VAL A 107 -18.48 7.44 -6.56
CA VAL A 107 -18.10 7.32 -5.15
C VAL A 107 -19.14 6.54 -4.34
N ALA A 108 -20.43 6.69 -4.67
CA ALA A 108 -21.54 6.00 -4.01
C ALA A 108 -21.65 4.51 -4.40
N PHE A 109 -20.95 4.05 -5.43
CA PHE A 109 -21.12 2.70 -5.97
C PHE A 109 -20.82 1.61 -4.94
N GLY A 110 -19.67 1.70 -4.23
CA GLY A 110 -19.31 0.78 -3.16
C GLY A 110 -20.35 0.75 -2.03
N PRO A 111 -20.66 1.88 -1.40
CA PRO A 111 -21.69 2.00 -0.35
C PRO A 111 -23.07 1.48 -0.75
N LYS A 112 -23.50 1.71 -2.00
CA LYS A 112 -24.76 1.13 -2.53
C LYS A 112 -24.71 -0.40 -2.57
N ASN A 113 -23.62 -0.97 -3.04
CA ASN A 113 -23.45 -2.44 -3.11
C ASN A 113 -23.34 -3.10 -1.72
N MET A 114 -22.94 -2.33 -0.71
CA MET A 114 -22.98 -2.74 0.70
C MET A 114 -24.42 -2.77 1.26
N GLY A 115 -25.37 -2.14 0.57
CA GLY A 115 -26.78 -2.07 0.99
C GLY A 115 -27.06 -1.02 2.06
N LEU A 116 -26.22 0.02 2.13
CA LEU A 116 -26.42 1.14 3.06
C LEU A 116 -27.63 1.99 2.65
N ASP A 117 -28.24 2.67 3.62
CA ASP A 117 -29.33 3.61 3.36
C ASP A 117 -28.82 4.90 2.68
N LYS A 118 -29.75 5.68 2.15
CA LYS A 118 -29.44 6.86 1.34
C LYS A 118 -28.71 7.95 2.14
N ASP A 119 -29.06 8.14 3.40
CA ASP A 119 -28.50 9.20 4.23
C ASP A 119 -27.04 8.85 4.59
N GLU A 120 -26.77 7.59 4.90
CA GLU A 120 -25.42 7.10 5.16
C GLU A 120 -24.55 7.12 3.90
N ILE A 121 -25.11 6.78 2.74
CA ILE A 121 -24.40 6.89 1.45
C ILE A 121 -24.00 8.34 1.19
N ASP A 122 -24.94 9.30 1.32
CA ASP A 122 -24.66 10.72 1.09
C ASP A 122 -23.61 11.26 2.06
N ARG A 123 -23.70 10.89 3.34
CA ARG A 123 -22.70 11.23 4.35
C ARG A 123 -21.32 10.77 3.94
N ARG A 124 -21.16 9.47 3.60
CA ARG A 124 -19.87 8.88 3.22
C ARG A 124 -19.29 9.49 1.96
N VAL A 125 -20.11 9.71 0.94
CA VAL A 125 -19.70 10.36 -0.31
C VAL A 125 -19.12 11.73 -0.05
N ARG A 126 -19.88 12.61 0.63
CA ARG A 126 -19.44 14.00 0.88
C ARG A 126 -18.22 14.07 1.79
N GLU A 127 -18.20 13.23 2.82
CA GLU A 127 -17.07 13.18 3.75
C GLU A 127 -15.78 12.76 3.06
N ASN A 128 -15.81 11.68 2.27
CA ASN A 128 -14.61 11.17 1.62
C ASN A 128 -14.17 12.02 0.43
N CYS A 129 -15.11 12.67 -0.28
CA CYS A 129 -14.76 13.68 -1.27
C CYS A 129 -14.00 14.87 -0.64
N ARG A 130 -14.39 15.31 0.58
CA ARG A 130 -13.63 16.36 1.31
C ARG A 130 -12.25 15.91 1.71
N ILE A 131 -12.08 14.67 2.21
CA ILE A 131 -10.76 14.12 2.59
C ILE A 131 -9.79 14.20 1.40
N VAL A 132 -10.25 13.83 0.21
CA VAL A 132 -9.41 13.89 -1.00
C VAL A 132 -9.39 15.27 -1.66
N GLY A 133 -9.97 16.29 -1.05
CA GLY A 133 -9.93 17.68 -1.54
C GLY A 133 -10.75 17.91 -2.80
N LEU A 134 -11.85 17.19 -2.98
CA LEU A 134 -12.86 17.47 -4.01
C LEU A 134 -13.90 18.43 -3.47
N SER A 135 -14.23 19.47 -4.26
CA SER A 135 -15.30 20.42 -3.96
C SER A 135 -16.67 19.85 -4.30
N GLU A 136 -17.72 20.34 -3.65
CA GLU A 136 -19.08 19.84 -3.88
C GLU A 136 -19.61 20.10 -5.29
N ASP A 137 -19.13 21.15 -5.96
CA ASP A 137 -19.54 21.50 -7.33
C ASP A 137 -19.11 20.48 -8.40
N VAL A 138 -18.22 19.54 -8.07
CA VAL A 138 -17.82 18.47 -9.00
C VAL A 138 -18.65 17.20 -8.85
N LEU A 139 -19.47 17.07 -7.80
CA LEU A 139 -20.22 15.83 -7.53
C LEU A 139 -21.20 15.47 -8.63
N ASP A 140 -21.84 16.47 -9.26
CA ASP A 140 -22.81 16.28 -10.33
C ASP A 140 -22.15 16.25 -11.73
N LYS A 141 -20.82 16.48 -11.82
CA LYS A 141 -20.08 16.42 -13.10
C LYS A 141 -19.77 14.98 -13.48
N SER A 142 -19.57 14.77 -14.78
CA SER A 142 -19.05 13.51 -15.26
C SER A 142 -17.59 13.33 -14.83
N PRO A 143 -17.18 12.14 -14.31
CA PRO A 143 -15.78 11.86 -14.03
C PRO A 143 -14.88 12.06 -15.25
N PHE A 144 -15.42 11.88 -16.46
CA PHE A 144 -14.66 11.99 -17.70
C PHE A 144 -14.29 13.44 -18.07
N GLU A 145 -14.98 14.43 -17.50
CA GLU A 145 -14.69 15.86 -17.68
C GLU A 145 -13.58 16.38 -16.74
N LEU A 146 -13.18 15.56 -15.76
CA LEU A 146 -12.20 15.94 -14.75
C LEU A 146 -10.75 15.79 -15.26
N SER A 147 -9.84 16.55 -14.64
CA SER A 147 -8.40 16.33 -14.82
C SER A 147 -7.96 14.97 -14.27
N GLY A 148 -6.82 14.43 -14.73
CA GLY A 148 -6.29 13.15 -14.26
C GLY A 148 -6.12 13.10 -12.73
N GLY A 149 -5.62 14.18 -12.13
CA GLY A 149 -5.49 14.28 -10.66
C GLY A 149 -6.83 14.27 -9.95
N GLN A 150 -7.86 14.95 -10.50
CA GLN A 150 -9.21 14.91 -9.93
C GLN A 150 -9.84 13.51 -10.08
N LYS A 151 -9.68 12.85 -11.23
CA LYS A 151 -10.14 11.47 -11.44
C LYS A 151 -9.54 10.52 -10.40
N ARG A 152 -8.23 10.63 -10.13
CA ARG A 152 -7.58 9.82 -9.10
C ARG A 152 -8.15 10.06 -7.71
N ARG A 153 -8.46 11.33 -7.37
CA ARG A 153 -9.12 11.68 -6.11
C ARG A 153 -10.52 11.06 -6.03
N VAL A 154 -11.28 11.05 -7.11
CA VAL A 154 -12.60 10.38 -7.18
C VAL A 154 -12.46 8.89 -6.91
N ALA A 155 -11.52 8.22 -7.56
CA ALA A 155 -11.29 6.79 -7.38
C ALA A 155 -10.87 6.45 -5.94
N LEU A 156 -10.00 7.27 -5.32
CA LEU A 156 -9.65 7.11 -3.90
C LEU A 156 -10.85 7.32 -2.99
N ALA A 157 -11.66 8.36 -3.24
CA ALA A 157 -12.87 8.64 -2.47
C ALA A 157 -13.87 7.46 -2.54
N GLY A 158 -13.99 6.80 -3.70
CA GLY A 158 -14.86 5.62 -3.87
C GLY A 158 -14.47 4.44 -2.97
N ILE A 159 -13.16 4.18 -2.81
CA ILE A 159 -12.68 3.15 -1.88
C ILE A 159 -12.82 3.61 -0.43
N PHE A 160 -12.47 4.86 -0.13
CA PHE A 160 -12.60 5.42 1.22
C PHE A 160 -14.06 5.41 1.71
N ALA A 161 -15.03 5.68 0.82
CA ALA A 161 -16.46 5.67 1.16
C ALA A 161 -16.99 4.28 1.56
N MET A 162 -16.30 3.20 1.21
CA MET A 162 -16.63 1.86 1.69
C MET A 162 -16.25 1.66 3.16
N GLU A 163 -15.38 2.49 3.72
CA GLU A 163 -14.80 2.38 5.07
C GLU A 163 -14.24 0.97 5.34
N PRO A 164 -13.30 0.48 4.50
CA PRO A 164 -12.76 -0.86 4.64
C PRO A 164 -11.91 -0.99 5.91
N GLU A 165 -11.86 -2.19 6.49
CA GLU A 165 -11.00 -2.50 7.64
C GLU A 165 -9.53 -2.61 7.24
N VAL A 166 -9.27 -3.06 6.02
CA VAL A 166 -7.95 -3.15 5.39
C VAL A 166 -7.99 -2.40 4.06
N MET A 167 -7.06 -1.51 3.85
CA MET A 167 -6.88 -0.82 2.56
C MET A 167 -5.56 -1.23 1.94
N VAL A 168 -5.62 -1.75 0.73
CA VAL A 168 -4.46 -2.14 -0.07
C VAL A 168 -4.29 -1.13 -1.19
N LEU A 169 -3.13 -0.52 -1.28
CA LEU A 169 -2.80 0.54 -2.23
C LEU A 169 -1.66 0.07 -3.13
N ASP A 170 -1.96 -0.28 -4.38
CA ASP A 170 -0.95 -0.74 -5.35
C ASP A 170 -0.42 0.46 -6.13
N GLU A 171 0.80 0.90 -5.80
CA GLU A 171 1.51 2.02 -6.43
C GLU A 171 0.66 3.31 -6.55
N PRO A 172 0.02 3.79 -5.47
CA PRO A 172 -0.98 4.86 -5.56
C PRO A 172 -0.40 6.21 -6.00
N MET A 173 0.94 6.35 -6.01
CA MET A 173 1.64 7.57 -6.40
C MET A 173 2.24 7.48 -7.82
N ALA A 174 2.07 6.34 -8.52
CA ALA A 174 2.64 6.15 -9.84
C ALA A 174 2.14 7.21 -10.85
N GLY A 175 3.09 7.81 -11.59
CA GLY A 175 2.78 8.80 -12.63
C GLY A 175 2.36 10.19 -12.14
N LEU A 176 2.43 10.46 -10.82
CA LEU A 176 2.16 11.78 -10.26
C LEU A 176 3.45 12.61 -10.18
N ASP A 177 3.27 13.93 -10.26
CA ASP A 177 4.30 14.89 -9.90
C ASP A 177 4.51 14.95 -8.36
N PRO A 178 5.57 15.59 -7.86
CA PRO A 178 5.84 15.64 -6.42
C PRO A 178 4.71 16.25 -5.59
N ALA A 179 3.95 17.22 -6.13
CA ALA A 179 2.82 17.83 -5.43
C ALA A 179 1.65 16.84 -5.32
N GLY A 180 1.34 16.14 -6.43
CA GLY A 180 0.32 15.08 -6.44
C GLY A 180 0.67 13.93 -5.51
N CYS A 181 1.96 13.53 -5.44
CA CYS A 181 2.42 12.52 -4.49
C CYS A 181 2.19 12.97 -3.04
N ALA A 182 2.54 14.22 -2.71
CA ALA A 182 2.33 14.78 -1.37
C ALA A 182 0.84 14.85 -0.99
N ASP A 183 -0.03 15.18 -1.94
CA ASP A 183 -1.47 15.19 -1.74
C ASP A 183 -2.01 13.78 -1.45
N VAL A 184 -1.69 12.78 -2.28
CA VAL A 184 -2.12 11.39 -2.08
C VAL A 184 -1.59 10.84 -0.74
N PHE A 185 -0.32 11.13 -0.41
CA PHE A 185 0.26 10.79 0.88
C PHE A 185 -0.57 11.34 2.04
N ARG A 186 -0.90 12.65 1.98
CA ARG A 186 -1.71 13.33 2.99
C ARG A 186 -3.10 12.71 3.13
N PHE A 187 -3.79 12.41 2.00
CA PHE A 187 -5.13 11.79 2.02
C PHE A 187 -5.12 10.41 2.69
N ILE A 188 -4.14 9.56 2.34
CA ILE A 188 -4.01 8.23 2.92
C ILE A 188 -3.75 8.34 4.43
N LYS A 189 -2.83 9.21 4.83
CA LYS A 189 -2.48 9.43 6.24
C LYS A 189 -3.67 9.96 7.04
N GLU A 190 -4.35 10.98 6.54
CA GLU A 190 -5.53 11.59 7.17
C GLU A 190 -6.66 10.57 7.32
N TYR A 191 -6.89 9.74 6.29
CA TYR A 191 -7.86 8.68 6.34
C TYR A 191 -7.51 7.61 7.38
N HIS A 192 -6.25 7.15 7.38
CA HIS A 192 -5.74 6.17 8.34
C HIS A 192 -5.87 6.66 9.78
N GLU A 193 -5.42 7.88 10.08
CA GLU A 193 -5.50 8.49 11.41
C GLU A 193 -6.95 8.63 11.90
N LYS A 194 -7.87 8.94 10.99
CA LYS A 194 -9.28 9.13 11.31
C LYS A 194 -10.03 7.83 11.58
N HIS A 195 -9.79 6.80 10.77
CA HIS A 195 -10.58 5.57 10.79
C HIS A 195 -9.87 4.38 11.45
N GLY A 196 -8.56 4.48 11.71
CA GLY A 196 -7.76 3.38 12.24
C GLY A 196 -7.68 2.19 11.27
N THR A 197 -7.86 2.44 9.97
CA THR A 197 -7.83 1.43 8.91
C THR A 197 -6.42 0.84 8.78
N THR A 198 -6.29 -0.48 8.69
CA THR A 198 -5.02 -1.13 8.39
C THR A 198 -4.62 -0.86 6.95
N ILE A 199 -3.39 -0.41 6.71
CA ILE A 199 -2.90 -0.06 5.37
C ILE A 199 -1.82 -1.05 4.93
N LEU A 200 -1.99 -1.62 3.72
CA LEU A 200 -0.90 -2.26 2.98
C LEU A 200 -0.54 -1.38 1.78
N PHE A 201 0.62 -0.79 1.83
CA PHE A 201 1.11 0.16 0.84
C PHE A 201 2.17 -0.50 -0.04
N VAL A 202 1.79 -0.87 -1.27
CA VAL A 202 2.71 -1.45 -2.25
C VAL A 202 3.43 -0.33 -2.98
N THR A 203 4.74 -0.34 -2.97
CA THR A 203 5.54 0.67 -3.67
C THR A 203 6.91 0.15 -4.08
N HIS A 204 7.46 0.75 -5.13
CA HIS A 204 8.87 0.61 -5.51
C HIS A 204 9.73 1.78 -5.03
N SER A 205 9.14 2.81 -4.42
CA SER A 205 9.90 3.91 -3.80
C SER A 205 10.29 3.56 -2.37
N MET A 206 11.58 3.39 -2.15
CA MET A 206 12.14 3.10 -0.83
C MET A 206 11.94 4.27 0.14
N GLU A 207 11.91 5.51 -0.38
CA GLU A 207 11.63 6.71 0.41
C GLU A 207 10.24 6.71 0.99
N TYR A 208 9.21 6.39 0.16
CA TYR A 208 7.84 6.32 0.65
C TYR A 208 7.64 5.13 1.59
N ALA A 209 8.24 3.96 1.30
CA ALA A 209 8.20 2.83 2.22
C ALA A 209 8.81 3.21 3.58
N ALA A 210 9.96 3.89 3.58
CA ALA A 210 10.64 4.33 4.80
C ALA A 210 9.86 5.37 5.62
N GLN A 211 9.10 6.24 4.95
CA GLN A 211 8.38 7.35 5.61
C GLN A 211 6.99 6.97 6.12
N MET A 212 6.31 6.06 5.41
CA MET A 212 4.92 5.72 5.70
C MET A 212 4.76 4.49 6.58
N SER A 213 5.69 3.54 6.49
CA SER A 213 5.47 2.22 7.06
C SER A 213 6.05 2.07 8.47
N GLU A 214 5.30 1.43 9.34
CA GLU A 214 5.75 0.96 10.65
C GLU A 214 6.47 -0.39 10.54
N ARG A 215 6.08 -1.16 9.51
CA ARG A 215 6.62 -2.47 9.17
C ARG A 215 6.76 -2.59 7.65
N ILE A 216 7.82 -3.23 7.20
CA ILE A 216 8.08 -3.48 5.77
C ILE A 216 8.18 -4.98 5.54
N ILE A 217 7.42 -5.47 4.56
CA ILE A 217 7.53 -6.82 4.02
C ILE A 217 8.22 -6.71 2.66
N VAL A 218 9.32 -7.43 2.49
CA VAL A 218 10.08 -7.49 1.24
C VAL A 218 9.76 -8.78 0.53
N MET A 219 9.21 -8.69 -0.69
CA MET A 219 8.99 -9.86 -1.54
C MET A 219 10.10 -10.01 -2.58
N ASP A 220 10.61 -11.24 -2.71
CA ASP A 220 11.53 -11.65 -3.74
C ASP A 220 11.10 -13.01 -4.31
N HIS A 221 11.04 -13.13 -5.66
CA HIS A 221 10.73 -14.38 -6.36
C HIS A 221 9.52 -15.17 -5.81
N GLY A 222 8.47 -14.48 -5.37
CA GLY A 222 7.25 -15.08 -4.83
C GLY A 222 7.28 -15.41 -3.34
N HIS A 223 8.39 -15.18 -2.66
CA HIS A 223 8.56 -15.41 -1.23
C HIS A 223 8.71 -14.11 -0.44
N ILE A 224 8.53 -14.18 0.88
CA ILE A 224 8.93 -13.11 1.79
C ILE A 224 10.43 -13.27 2.08
N LEU A 225 11.23 -12.30 1.66
CA LEU A 225 12.65 -12.24 1.93
C LEU A 225 12.95 -11.63 3.30
N MET A 226 12.23 -10.55 3.64
CA MET A 226 12.37 -9.84 4.92
C MET A 226 11.01 -9.39 5.41
N ASP A 227 10.89 -9.33 6.74
CA ASP A 227 9.71 -8.79 7.43
C ASP A 227 10.19 -8.14 8.73
N GLY A 228 10.02 -6.85 8.89
CA GLY A 228 10.50 -6.11 10.04
C GLY A 228 10.23 -4.62 9.96
N THR A 229 10.70 -3.87 10.93
CA THR A 229 10.65 -2.41 10.93
C THR A 229 11.49 -1.82 9.79
N PRO A 230 11.23 -0.59 9.34
CA PRO A 230 12.08 0.08 8.35
C PRO A 230 13.56 0.10 8.75
N ALA A 231 13.85 0.26 10.04
CA ALA A 231 15.22 0.25 10.55
C ALA A 231 15.90 -1.11 10.35
N GLU A 232 15.20 -2.21 10.66
CA GLU A 232 15.72 -3.58 10.50
C GLU A 232 15.91 -3.94 9.03
N VAL A 233 14.96 -3.59 8.17
CA VAL A 233 15.00 -3.89 6.74
C VAL A 233 16.11 -3.09 6.05
N PHE A 234 16.19 -1.77 6.25
CA PHE A 234 17.22 -0.94 5.60
C PHE A 234 18.62 -1.10 6.23
N ALA A 235 18.76 -1.65 7.44
CA ALA A 235 20.06 -2.07 7.97
C ALA A 235 20.68 -3.21 7.14
N ARG A 236 19.85 -4.02 6.44
CA ARG A 236 20.27 -5.10 5.54
C ARG A 236 20.38 -4.64 4.08
N SER A 237 20.94 -3.45 3.88
CA SER A 237 21.02 -2.77 2.56
C SER A 237 21.72 -3.60 1.50
N GLU A 238 22.76 -4.36 1.86
CA GLU A 238 23.50 -5.22 0.92
C GLU A 238 22.61 -6.34 0.37
N GLU A 239 21.82 -6.99 1.23
CA GLU A 239 20.89 -8.04 0.81
C GLU A 239 19.75 -7.49 -0.08
N LEU A 240 19.26 -6.29 0.22
CA LEU A 240 18.27 -5.62 -0.63
C LEU A 240 18.82 -5.38 -2.04
N ILE A 241 20.07 -4.89 -2.12
CA ILE A 241 20.76 -4.63 -3.40
C ILE A 241 21.00 -5.94 -4.16
N GLU A 242 21.41 -7.02 -3.47
CA GLU A 242 21.60 -8.35 -4.07
C GLU A 242 20.29 -8.92 -4.63
N ALA A 243 19.16 -8.68 -3.95
CA ALA A 243 17.82 -9.01 -4.43
C ALA A 243 17.31 -8.08 -5.56
N GLY A 244 18.15 -7.19 -6.09
CA GLY A 244 17.78 -6.26 -7.17
C GLY A 244 16.88 -5.13 -6.75
N LEU A 245 16.78 -4.85 -5.45
CA LEU A 245 16.05 -3.73 -4.91
C LEU A 245 16.96 -2.51 -4.69
N ASP A 246 16.36 -1.36 -4.63
CA ASP A 246 17.07 -0.14 -4.24
C ASP A 246 17.02 0.04 -2.71
N VAL A 247 17.72 1.04 -2.24
CA VAL A 247 17.66 1.54 -0.87
C VAL A 247 17.36 3.03 -0.92
N PRO A 248 16.85 3.67 0.16
CA PRO A 248 16.66 5.11 0.18
C PRO A 248 17.94 5.83 -0.27
N GLN A 249 17.80 6.89 -1.06
CA GLN A 249 18.95 7.64 -1.62
C GLN A 249 19.92 8.08 -0.52
N VAL A 250 19.40 8.48 0.63
CA VAL A 250 20.19 8.86 1.79
C VAL A 250 21.03 7.69 2.31
N THR A 251 20.48 6.48 2.35
CA THR A 251 21.20 5.25 2.73
C THR A 251 22.35 4.99 1.76
N ARG A 252 22.11 5.14 0.45
CA ARG A 252 23.13 4.97 -0.58
C ARG A 252 24.28 5.96 -0.40
N VAL A 253 23.99 7.22 -0.09
CA VAL A 253 25.02 8.23 0.20
C VAL A 253 25.85 7.82 1.43
N PHE A 254 25.21 7.34 2.49
CA PHE A 254 25.90 6.96 3.71
C PHE A 254 26.73 5.67 3.56
N LEU A 255 26.27 4.72 2.76
CA LEU A 255 27.08 3.55 2.35
C LEU A 255 28.35 3.98 1.61
N GLU A 256 28.24 4.95 0.68
CA GLU A 256 29.40 5.46 -0.04
C GLU A 256 30.36 6.26 0.85
N LEU A 257 29.86 7.07 1.77
CA LEU A 257 30.67 7.77 2.76
C LEU A 257 31.46 6.78 3.63
N LYS A 258 30.79 5.70 4.08
CA LYS A 258 31.44 4.65 4.86
C LYS A 258 32.56 3.95 4.09
N LYS A 259 32.34 3.62 2.80
CA LYS A 259 33.34 3.05 1.90
C LYS A 259 34.57 3.98 1.74
N ARG A 260 34.38 5.29 1.81
CA ARG A 260 35.47 6.29 1.77
C ARG A 260 36.11 6.56 3.14
N GLY A 261 35.77 5.78 4.17
CA GLY A 261 36.37 5.88 5.50
C GLY A 261 35.79 6.99 6.39
N VAL A 262 34.68 7.59 6.00
CA VAL A 262 33.99 8.55 6.88
C VAL A 262 33.27 7.78 7.98
N PRO A 263 33.41 8.16 9.27
CA PRO A 263 32.81 7.43 10.39
C PRO A 263 31.31 7.73 10.50
N VAL A 264 30.53 7.20 9.58
CA VAL A 264 29.05 7.30 9.52
C VAL A 264 28.40 5.94 9.72
N ASP A 265 27.20 5.95 10.28
CA ASP A 265 26.34 4.76 10.34
C ASP A 265 25.51 4.67 9.04
N PRO A 266 25.68 3.62 8.23
CA PRO A 266 24.96 3.46 6.97
C PRO A 266 23.51 2.99 7.13
N SER A 267 23.05 2.68 8.34
CA SER A 267 21.65 2.28 8.61
C SER A 267 20.65 3.45 8.55
N VAL A 268 21.12 4.66 8.22
CA VAL A 268 20.30 5.85 8.00
C VAL A 268 19.42 5.64 6.77
N TYR A 269 18.10 5.82 6.94
CA TYR A 269 17.13 5.64 5.86
C TYR A 269 16.18 6.85 5.69
N THR A 270 16.27 7.89 6.56
CA THR A 270 15.55 9.15 6.38
C THR A 270 16.50 10.34 6.32
N VAL A 271 16.04 11.42 5.68
CA VAL A 271 16.81 12.68 5.57
C VAL A 271 17.07 13.29 6.95
N GLU A 272 16.10 13.22 7.86
CA GLU A 272 16.21 13.72 9.22
C GLU A 272 17.32 13.01 10.01
N GLN A 273 17.39 11.68 9.89
CA GLN A 273 18.46 10.87 10.49
C GLN A 273 19.84 11.26 9.93
N ALA A 274 19.91 11.43 8.61
CA ALA A 274 21.13 11.85 7.93
C ALA A 274 21.64 13.21 8.41
N VAL A 275 20.74 14.20 8.45
CA VAL A 275 21.05 15.56 8.95
C VAL A 275 21.51 15.53 10.39
N ALA A 276 20.83 14.74 11.25
CA ALA A 276 21.22 14.59 12.65
C ALA A 276 22.63 14.01 12.79
N GLN A 277 22.96 13.00 12.00
CA GLN A 277 24.27 12.33 12.05
C GLN A 277 25.40 13.24 11.51
N LEU A 278 25.18 13.93 10.39
CA LEU A 278 26.16 14.87 9.82
C LEU A 278 26.41 16.07 10.74
N LYS A 279 25.39 16.59 11.44
CA LYS A 279 25.55 17.64 12.44
C LYS A 279 26.44 17.19 13.60
N LYS A 280 26.30 15.94 14.07
CA LYS A 280 27.16 15.38 15.13
C LYS A 280 28.62 15.29 14.69
N LEU A 281 28.88 14.85 13.45
CA LEU A 281 30.25 14.79 12.89
C LEU A 281 30.88 16.19 12.81
N LYS A 282 30.12 17.19 12.34
CA LYS A 282 30.61 18.56 12.22
C LYS A 282 30.89 19.20 13.59
N GLY A 283 30.07 18.92 14.59
CA GLY A 283 30.27 19.39 15.98
C GLY A 283 31.44 18.71 16.70
N GLY A 284 31.80 17.48 16.30
CA GLY A 284 32.98 16.76 16.82
C GLY A 284 34.31 17.29 16.26
N CYS A 285 34.31 17.82 15.03
CA CYS A 285 35.50 18.38 14.39
C CYS A 285 35.85 19.81 14.85
N ALA A 286 34.94 20.46 15.60
CA ALA A 286 35.15 21.83 16.12
C ALA A 286 35.85 21.86 17.52
N LYS A 287 36.35 20.72 17.98
CA LYS A 287 37.07 20.60 19.26
C LYS A 287 38.51 20.05 19.10
N CYS A 288 39.11 20.24 17.93
CA CYS A 288 40.56 20.04 17.74
C CYS A 288 41.23 21.36 17.41
#